data_18e689d70de8ae774696684fbfc96e00
#
_entry.id   18e689d70de8ae774696684fbfc96e00
#
_cell.length_a   1.000
_cell.length_b   1.000
_cell.length_c   1.000
_cell.angle_alpha   90.00
_cell.angle_beta   90.00
_cell.angle_gamma   90.00
#
_symmetry.space_group_name_H-M   'P 1'
#
loop_
_entity.id
_entity.type
_entity.pdbx_description
1 polymer ?
#
loop_
_entity_poly.entity_id
_entity_poly.type
_entity_poly.pdbx_seq_one_letter_code
_entity_poly.pdbx_strand_id
1 'polypeptide(L)'
;ALFGGEAIDSWNKGYGRGDTRAIQEWREVLSQLERIWMKGKAIVIVAHTIVKRFEDPTLPSGYDRFEIAARKQLAQLLTQWVDYVLFCREDVTPLGKDAKNKAVTTGVRYAYTRRMPAYDAKARGTTQFPDKISLSWAEFNAAIKNDAGRLVALTREINEMLVKLADKDLEKEVRGYIKDYPSGVSEAHNRLVAILEEREKSTVTEEKAS
;
A
#
# COMPACT_ATOMS: atom_id res chain seq x y z
N ALA A 1 4.84 -15.38 -31.41
CA ALA A 1 4.96 -15.76 -29.99
C ALA A 1 6.29 -15.24 -29.43
N LEU A 2 6.31 -14.67 -28.21
CA LEU A 2 7.48 -14.01 -27.62
C LEU A 2 8.72 -14.92 -27.52
N PHE A 3 8.49 -16.20 -27.28
CA PHE A 3 9.55 -17.19 -27.06
C PHE A 3 9.67 -18.23 -28.21
N GLY A 4 9.06 -17.97 -29.39
CA GLY A 4 9.13 -18.86 -30.52
C GLY A 4 8.53 -20.26 -30.30
N GLY A 5 7.69 -20.44 -29.28
CA GLY A 5 7.13 -21.73 -28.88
C GLY A 5 7.93 -22.47 -27.80
N GLU A 6 9.11 -21.99 -27.41
CA GLU A 6 9.86 -22.55 -26.30
C GLU A 6 9.26 -22.18 -24.94
N ALA A 7 9.47 -23.00 -23.92
CA ALA A 7 9.12 -22.68 -22.56
C ALA A 7 10.03 -21.54 -22.04
N ILE A 8 9.49 -20.65 -21.22
CA ILE A 8 10.21 -19.48 -20.68
C ILE A 8 11.50 -19.88 -19.93
N ASP A 9 11.49 -21.04 -19.24
CA ASP A 9 12.62 -21.51 -18.45
C ASP A 9 13.79 -22.04 -19.30
N SER A 10 13.48 -22.57 -20.49
CA SER A 10 14.47 -23.12 -21.42
C SER A 10 14.89 -22.13 -22.52
N TRP A 11 14.12 -21.04 -22.72
CA TRP A 11 14.37 -20.10 -23.80
C TRP A 11 15.79 -19.54 -23.77
N ASN A 12 16.42 -19.52 -24.93
CA ASN A 12 17.77 -19.00 -25.14
C ASN A 12 18.79 -19.60 -24.13
N LYS A 13 18.78 -20.94 -23.99
CA LYS A 13 19.66 -21.72 -23.10
C LYS A 13 19.33 -21.58 -21.59
N GLY A 14 18.19 -21.05 -21.21
CA GLY A 14 17.75 -20.93 -19.82
C GLY A 14 18.47 -19.82 -19.03
N TYR A 15 18.88 -20.11 -17.80
CA TYR A 15 19.55 -19.16 -16.87
C TYR A 15 18.79 -17.86 -16.62
N GLY A 16 17.45 -17.90 -16.58
CA GLY A 16 16.59 -16.75 -16.30
C GLY A 16 16.48 -15.74 -17.45
N ARG A 17 17.02 -16.05 -18.63
CA ARG A 17 16.93 -15.15 -19.81
C ARG A 17 15.50 -14.92 -20.27
N GLY A 18 14.66 -15.97 -20.21
CA GLY A 18 13.24 -15.87 -20.52
C GLY A 18 12.52 -14.92 -19.56
N ASP A 19 12.79 -15.00 -18.26
CA ASP A 19 12.23 -14.08 -17.27
C ASP A 19 12.67 -12.64 -17.54
N THR A 20 13.94 -12.41 -17.83
CA THR A 20 14.44 -11.08 -18.17
C THR A 20 13.72 -10.51 -19.39
N ARG A 21 13.55 -11.31 -20.46
CA ARG A 21 12.83 -10.90 -21.66
C ARG A 21 11.36 -10.60 -21.36
N ALA A 22 10.69 -11.45 -20.61
CA ALA A 22 9.30 -11.23 -20.19
C ALA A 22 9.11 -9.93 -19.40
N ILE A 23 10.02 -9.64 -18.48
CA ILE A 23 9.98 -8.39 -17.69
C ILE A 23 10.17 -7.15 -18.58
N GLN A 24 11.02 -7.19 -19.59
CA GLN A 24 11.16 -6.10 -20.55
C GLN A 24 9.84 -5.81 -21.28
N GLU A 25 9.19 -6.84 -21.82
CA GLU A 25 7.89 -6.71 -22.47
C GLU A 25 6.81 -6.17 -21.52
N TRP A 26 6.80 -6.65 -20.26
CA TRP A 26 5.87 -6.13 -19.26
C TRP A 26 6.12 -4.66 -18.94
N ARG A 27 7.36 -4.19 -18.90
CA ARG A 27 7.65 -2.75 -18.71
C ARG A 27 7.11 -1.91 -19.86
N GLU A 28 7.17 -2.41 -21.08
CA GLU A 28 6.56 -1.72 -22.24
C GLU A 28 5.04 -1.65 -22.11
N VAL A 29 4.39 -2.76 -21.72
CA VAL A 29 2.94 -2.78 -21.46
C VAL A 29 2.58 -1.78 -20.36
N LEU A 30 3.30 -1.77 -19.25
CA LEU A 30 3.05 -0.85 -18.13
C LEU A 30 3.25 0.61 -18.56
N SER A 31 4.25 0.91 -19.38
CA SER A 31 4.46 2.25 -19.94
C SER A 31 3.28 2.71 -20.82
N GLN A 32 2.68 1.80 -21.59
CA GLN A 32 1.47 2.12 -22.37
C GLN A 32 0.26 2.35 -21.44
N LEU A 33 0.09 1.53 -20.40
CA LEU A 33 -0.95 1.72 -19.40
C LEU A 33 -0.79 3.06 -18.67
N GLU A 34 0.43 3.47 -18.35
CA GLU A 34 0.72 4.77 -17.75
C GLU A 34 0.28 5.94 -18.64
N ARG A 35 0.47 5.85 -19.95
CA ARG A 35 -0.07 6.84 -20.90
C ARG A 35 -1.60 6.93 -20.87
N ILE A 36 -2.28 5.80 -20.63
CA ILE A 36 -3.74 5.75 -20.48
C ILE A 36 -4.15 6.39 -19.16
N TRP A 37 -3.41 6.07 -18.08
CA TRP A 37 -3.61 6.67 -16.76
C TRP A 37 -3.42 8.20 -16.79
N MET A 38 -2.39 8.70 -17.47
CA MET A 38 -2.16 10.15 -17.66
C MET A 38 -3.32 10.87 -18.34
N LYS A 39 -4.17 10.15 -19.08
CA LYS A 39 -5.42 10.67 -19.66
C LYS A 39 -6.61 10.60 -18.68
N GLY A 40 -6.36 10.41 -17.38
CA GLY A 40 -7.36 10.37 -16.31
C GLY A 40 -8.17 9.07 -16.27
N LYS A 41 -7.65 7.96 -16.79
CA LYS A 41 -8.32 6.65 -16.74
C LYS A 41 -7.77 5.82 -15.57
N ALA A 42 -8.66 5.16 -14.83
CA ALA A 42 -8.26 4.16 -13.85
C ALA A 42 -7.78 2.89 -14.55
N ILE A 43 -6.68 2.31 -14.07
CA ILE A 43 -6.15 1.04 -14.54
C ILE A 43 -6.41 -0.01 -13.45
N VAL A 44 -7.10 -1.09 -13.80
CA VAL A 44 -7.37 -2.21 -12.91
C VAL A 44 -6.77 -3.47 -13.52
N ILE A 45 -5.86 -4.11 -12.79
CA ILE A 45 -5.25 -5.38 -13.17
C ILE A 45 -5.81 -6.46 -12.25
N VAL A 46 -6.47 -7.46 -12.82
CA VAL A 46 -7.02 -8.60 -12.08
C VAL A 46 -6.03 -9.76 -12.16
N ALA A 47 -5.69 -10.33 -11.03
CA ALA A 47 -4.79 -11.47 -10.93
C ALA A 47 -5.37 -12.56 -10.01
N HIS A 48 -5.12 -13.83 -10.35
CA HIS A 48 -5.41 -14.94 -9.44
C HIS A 48 -4.38 -15.03 -8.32
N THR A 49 -4.73 -15.73 -7.26
CA THR A 49 -3.81 -16.03 -6.15
C THR A 49 -3.49 -17.52 -6.10
N ILE A 50 -2.32 -17.84 -5.59
CA ILE A 50 -1.89 -19.18 -5.20
C ILE A 50 -1.43 -19.15 -3.75
N VAL A 51 -1.53 -20.27 -3.06
CA VAL A 51 -0.96 -20.45 -1.72
C VAL A 51 0.47 -20.96 -1.89
N LYS A 52 1.40 -20.27 -1.24
CA LYS A 52 2.82 -20.68 -1.17
C LYS A 52 3.33 -20.65 0.25
N ARG A 53 4.26 -21.54 0.54
CA ARG A 53 5.04 -21.51 1.77
C ARG A 53 5.97 -20.32 1.76
N PHE A 54 5.94 -19.52 2.83
CA PHE A 54 6.79 -18.37 3.04
C PHE A 54 7.68 -18.61 4.26
N GLU A 55 8.98 -18.46 4.08
CA GLU A 55 9.96 -18.55 5.16
C GLU A 55 10.32 -17.14 5.60
N ASP A 56 9.89 -16.78 6.81
CA ASP A 56 10.21 -15.51 7.43
C ASP A 56 11.44 -15.71 8.32
N PRO A 57 12.56 -15.01 8.07
CA PRO A 57 13.80 -15.19 8.84
C PRO A 57 13.66 -14.81 10.33
N THR A 58 12.59 -14.12 10.70
CA THR A 58 12.30 -13.72 12.08
C THR A 58 11.47 -14.73 12.85
N LEU A 59 10.93 -15.75 12.16
CA LEU A 59 10.07 -16.78 12.75
C LEU A 59 10.77 -18.14 12.77
N PRO A 60 10.48 -18.99 13.77
CA PRO A 60 11.08 -20.31 13.91
C PRO A 60 10.59 -21.30 12.85
N SER A 61 9.48 -21.01 12.18
CA SER A 61 8.93 -21.85 11.08
C SER A 61 8.20 -20.98 10.07
N GLY A 62 8.27 -21.40 8.80
CA GLY A 62 7.51 -20.75 7.73
C GLY A 62 6.00 -20.95 7.87
N TYR A 63 5.24 -20.16 7.14
CA TYR A 63 3.78 -20.22 7.08
C TYR A 63 3.26 -20.11 5.64
N ASP A 64 2.03 -20.48 5.43
CA ASP A 64 1.40 -20.37 4.12
C ASP A 64 0.81 -18.99 3.92
N ARG A 65 1.03 -18.43 2.72
CA ARG A 65 0.44 -17.13 2.35
C ARG A 65 -0.11 -17.14 0.93
N PHE A 66 -1.04 -16.24 0.68
CA PHE A 66 -1.54 -15.95 -0.65
C PHE A 66 -0.58 -15.03 -1.39
N GLU A 67 -0.18 -15.43 -2.59
CA GLU A 67 0.64 -14.64 -3.49
C GLU A 67 -0.04 -14.52 -4.85
N ILE A 68 0.33 -13.49 -5.62
CA ILE A 68 -0.12 -13.37 -7.00
C ILE A 68 0.36 -14.58 -7.80
N ALA A 69 -0.57 -15.23 -8.53
CA ALA A 69 -0.28 -16.39 -9.38
C ALA A 69 0.51 -15.96 -10.64
N ALA A 70 1.70 -15.43 -10.42
CA ALA A 70 2.63 -15.00 -11.45
C ALA A 70 4.07 -15.36 -11.06
N ARG A 71 4.99 -15.26 -12.01
CA ARG A 71 6.43 -15.37 -11.70
C ARG A 71 6.83 -14.26 -10.72
N LYS A 72 7.72 -14.58 -9.79
CA LYS A 72 8.11 -13.71 -8.67
C LYS A 72 8.49 -12.29 -9.14
N GLN A 73 9.32 -12.19 -10.17
CA GLN A 73 9.78 -10.91 -10.71
C GLN A 73 8.62 -10.07 -11.29
N LEU A 74 7.67 -10.70 -11.98
CA LEU A 74 6.48 -10.02 -12.50
C LEU A 74 5.56 -9.57 -11.37
N ALA A 75 5.29 -10.45 -10.40
CA ALA A 75 4.49 -10.10 -9.23
C ALA A 75 5.06 -8.89 -8.49
N GLN A 76 6.38 -8.85 -8.29
CA GLN A 76 7.08 -7.73 -7.69
C GLN A 76 6.96 -6.45 -8.53
N LEU A 77 7.18 -6.54 -9.85
CA LEU A 77 7.05 -5.39 -10.75
C LEU A 77 5.65 -4.79 -10.69
N LEU A 78 4.61 -5.61 -10.78
CA LEU A 78 3.21 -5.16 -10.70
C LEU A 78 2.90 -4.53 -9.35
N THR A 79 3.27 -5.20 -8.24
CA THR A 79 3.04 -4.70 -6.88
C THR A 79 3.74 -3.37 -6.62
N GLN A 80 4.93 -3.15 -7.19
CA GLN A 80 5.64 -1.88 -7.08
C GLN A 80 5.00 -0.78 -7.91
N TRP A 81 4.55 -1.09 -9.10
CA TRP A 81 4.00 -0.11 -10.05
C TRP A 81 2.63 0.43 -9.64
N VAL A 82 1.69 -0.41 -9.18
CA VAL A 82 0.33 0.02 -8.79
C VAL A 82 0.33 0.83 -7.49
N ASP A 83 -0.65 1.70 -7.33
CA ASP A 83 -0.88 2.46 -6.09
C ASP A 83 -1.61 1.62 -5.03
N TYR A 84 -2.51 0.76 -5.46
CA TYR A 84 -3.30 -0.10 -4.59
C TYR A 84 -3.11 -1.56 -4.96
N VAL A 85 -2.89 -2.42 -3.98
CA VAL A 85 -2.97 -3.88 -4.08
C VAL A 85 -4.08 -4.32 -3.15
N LEU A 86 -5.15 -4.86 -3.71
CA LEU A 86 -6.33 -5.29 -2.98
C LEU A 86 -6.37 -6.81 -2.96
N PHE A 87 -6.33 -7.40 -1.78
CA PHE A 87 -6.57 -8.83 -1.61
C PHE A 87 -8.06 -9.07 -1.46
N CYS A 88 -8.68 -9.62 -2.50
CA CYS A 88 -10.13 -9.82 -2.57
C CYS A 88 -10.51 -11.26 -2.21
N ARG A 89 -11.40 -11.44 -1.23
CA ARG A 89 -11.91 -12.77 -0.85
C ARG A 89 -13.29 -12.68 -0.20
N GLU A 90 -13.97 -13.80 -0.14
CA GLU A 90 -15.14 -13.98 0.71
C GLU A 90 -14.72 -14.11 2.17
N ASP A 91 -15.57 -13.63 3.07
CA ASP A 91 -15.35 -13.81 4.51
C ASP A 91 -15.65 -15.27 4.87
N VAL A 92 -14.67 -15.94 5.45
CA VAL A 92 -14.74 -17.34 5.80
C VAL A 92 -14.61 -17.48 7.31
N THR A 93 -15.62 -18.05 7.93
CA THR A 93 -15.61 -18.35 9.38
C THR A 93 -15.44 -19.84 9.58
N PRO A 94 -14.43 -20.29 10.35
CA PRO A 94 -14.32 -21.70 10.71
C PRO A 94 -15.49 -22.08 11.64
N LEU A 95 -16.16 -23.19 11.32
CA LEU A 95 -17.18 -23.76 12.19
C LEU A 95 -16.50 -24.48 13.36
N GLY A 96 -16.49 -23.84 14.55
CA GLY A 96 -16.15 -24.38 15.86
C GLY A 96 -14.98 -25.38 15.97
N LYS A 97 -14.48 -25.59 17.16
CA LYS A 97 -13.35 -26.50 17.42
C LYS A 97 -13.62 -27.97 17.04
N ASP A 98 -14.89 -28.40 16.99
CA ASP A 98 -15.30 -29.80 16.75
C ASP A 98 -15.74 -30.10 15.31
N ALA A 99 -15.86 -29.07 14.47
CA ALA A 99 -16.23 -29.23 13.07
C ALA A 99 -14.98 -29.49 12.20
N LYS A 100 -14.53 -30.72 12.16
CA LYS A 100 -13.41 -31.20 11.31
C LYS A 100 -13.30 -30.41 10.00
N ASN A 101 -12.51 -29.31 10.03
CA ASN A 101 -12.12 -28.51 8.85
C ASN A 101 -13.27 -27.97 7.98
N LYS A 102 -14.47 -27.75 8.53
CA LYS A 102 -15.56 -27.12 7.79
C LYS A 102 -15.48 -25.60 7.95
N ALA A 103 -15.52 -24.91 6.84
CA ALA A 103 -15.59 -23.46 6.79
C ALA A 103 -16.95 -23.05 6.18
N VAL A 104 -17.55 -22.01 6.72
CA VAL A 104 -18.77 -21.40 6.18
C VAL A 104 -18.43 -20.02 5.68
N THR A 105 -18.94 -19.70 4.50
CA THR A 105 -18.88 -18.35 3.95
C THR A 105 -20.25 -17.70 4.01
N THR A 106 -20.27 -16.41 4.30
CA THR A 106 -21.50 -15.60 4.25
C THR A 106 -21.83 -15.14 2.82
N GLY A 107 -20.97 -15.43 1.83
CA GLY A 107 -21.06 -14.91 0.48
C GLY A 107 -20.68 -13.43 0.35
N VAL A 108 -20.42 -12.76 1.45
CA VAL A 108 -19.98 -11.36 1.43
C VAL A 108 -18.51 -11.28 1.03
N ARG A 109 -18.22 -10.43 0.05
CA ARG A 109 -16.88 -10.24 -0.49
C ARG A 109 -16.29 -8.95 0.01
N TYR A 110 -15.01 -9.01 0.38
CA TYR A 110 -14.24 -7.87 0.86
C TYR A 110 -12.94 -7.70 0.08
N ALA A 111 -12.48 -6.46 0.03
CA ALA A 111 -11.13 -6.11 -0.38
C ALA A 111 -10.33 -5.68 0.85
N TYR A 112 -9.23 -6.36 1.10
CA TYR A 112 -8.28 -6.03 2.15
C TYR A 112 -7.20 -5.14 1.54
N THR A 113 -6.89 -4.05 2.19
CA THR A 113 -6.05 -2.95 1.70
C THR A 113 -4.74 -2.84 2.45
N ARG A 114 -4.65 -3.47 3.63
CA ARG A 114 -3.48 -3.51 4.48
C ARG A 114 -2.81 -4.88 4.43
N ARG A 115 -1.49 -4.87 4.30
CA ARG A 115 -0.67 -6.08 4.31
C ARG A 115 -0.82 -6.86 5.62
N MET A 116 -0.95 -8.17 5.50
CA MET A 116 -0.95 -9.13 6.60
C MET A 116 0.04 -10.26 6.30
N PRO A 117 0.50 -11.05 7.29
CA PRO A 117 1.35 -12.20 7.01
C PRO A 117 0.73 -13.14 5.97
N ALA A 118 -0.58 -13.36 6.02
CA ALA A 118 -1.29 -14.28 5.13
C ALA A 118 -1.42 -13.79 3.68
N TYR A 119 -1.26 -12.51 3.38
CA TYR A 119 -1.40 -11.95 2.02
C TYR A 119 -0.72 -10.60 1.87
N ASP A 120 -0.40 -10.23 0.62
CA ASP A 120 0.02 -8.87 0.27
C ASP A 120 -1.18 -7.99 -0.03
N ALA A 121 -1.14 -6.78 0.50
CA ALA A 121 -2.03 -5.68 0.17
C ALA A 121 -1.26 -4.36 0.35
N LYS A 122 -1.73 -3.30 -0.32
CA LYS A 122 -1.06 -2.01 -0.32
C LYS A 122 -2.06 -0.91 -0.62
N ALA A 123 -1.98 0.18 0.12
CA ALA A 123 -2.56 1.47 -0.24
C ALA A 123 -1.44 2.51 -0.16
N ARG A 124 -1.08 3.11 -1.30
CA ARG A 124 0.00 4.10 -1.37
C ARG A 124 -0.55 5.46 -0.97
N GLY A 125 0.21 6.17 -0.16
CA GLY A 125 0.04 7.61 0.04
C GLY A 125 -0.74 8.02 1.26
N THR A 126 -1.30 7.11 2.06
CA THR A 126 -2.11 7.53 3.18
C THR A 126 -2.05 6.65 4.42
N THR A 127 -2.29 7.29 5.55
CA THR A 127 -2.25 6.68 6.88
C THR A 127 -3.60 6.16 7.35
N GLN A 128 -4.69 6.43 6.63
CA GLN A 128 -6.04 6.11 7.09
C GLN A 128 -6.96 5.48 6.02
N PHE A 129 -6.38 4.86 5.02
CA PHE A 129 -7.18 4.02 4.16
C PHE A 129 -7.72 2.84 4.97
N PRO A 130 -9.02 2.52 4.92
CA PRO A 130 -9.59 1.44 5.72
C PRO A 130 -8.89 0.11 5.43
N ASP A 131 -8.58 -0.67 6.47
CA ASP A 131 -7.88 -1.96 6.33
C ASP A 131 -8.70 -3.01 5.55
N LYS A 132 -10.04 -2.84 5.55
CA LYS A 132 -11.01 -3.73 4.90
C LYS A 132 -12.19 -2.89 4.40
N ILE A 133 -12.57 -3.09 3.15
CA ILE A 133 -13.74 -2.46 2.53
C ILE A 133 -14.62 -3.52 1.87
N SER A 134 -15.90 -3.26 1.71
CA SER A 134 -16.76 -4.10 0.87
C SER A 134 -16.24 -4.11 -0.56
N LEU A 135 -16.27 -5.27 -1.25
CA LEU A 135 -15.82 -5.37 -2.63
C LEU A 135 -16.80 -4.66 -3.56
N SER A 136 -16.72 -3.33 -3.58
CA SER A 136 -17.55 -2.43 -4.36
C SER A 136 -16.71 -1.27 -4.88
N TRP A 137 -16.93 -0.89 -6.13
CA TRP A 137 -16.28 0.28 -6.72
C TRP A 137 -16.67 1.58 -6.01
N ALA A 138 -17.92 1.67 -5.54
CA ALA A 138 -18.40 2.82 -4.79
C ALA A 138 -17.66 2.99 -3.47
N GLU A 139 -17.50 1.92 -2.69
CA GLU A 139 -16.76 1.90 -1.42
C GLU A 139 -15.29 2.26 -1.63
N PHE A 140 -14.66 1.69 -2.64
CA PHE A 140 -13.26 2.00 -2.97
C PHE A 140 -13.08 3.48 -3.34
N ASN A 141 -13.95 4.02 -4.20
CA ASN A 141 -13.90 5.44 -4.56
C ASN A 141 -14.18 6.37 -3.38
N ALA A 142 -15.10 5.99 -2.49
CA ALA A 142 -15.37 6.74 -1.27
C ALA A 142 -14.12 6.78 -0.36
N ALA A 143 -13.46 5.63 -0.20
CA ALA A 143 -12.22 5.55 0.58
C ALA A 143 -11.10 6.45 -0.01
N ILE A 144 -10.90 6.44 -1.33
CA ILE A 144 -9.93 7.32 -2.02
C ILE A 144 -10.27 8.80 -1.79
N LYS A 145 -11.54 9.19 -1.93
CA LYS A 145 -11.96 10.59 -1.76
C LYS A 145 -11.79 11.06 -0.32
N ASN A 146 -12.16 10.23 0.64
CA ASN A 146 -12.01 10.54 2.06
C ASN A 146 -10.55 10.74 2.44
N ASP A 147 -9.70 9.91 1.89
CA ASP A 147 -8.26 9.95 2.07
C ASP A 147 -7.65 11.21 1.46
N ALA A 148 -8.00 11.56 0.22
CA ALA A 148 -7.57 12.81 -0.42
C ALA A 148 -8.07 14.04 0.34
N GLY A 149 -9.31 14.04 0.82
CA GLY A 149 -9.87 15.10 1.65
C GLY A 149 -9.11 15.28 2.97
N ARG A 150 -8.73 14.17 3.61
CA ARG A 150 -7.91 14.21 4.81
C ARG A 150 -6.51 14.76 4.56
N LEU A 151 -5.87 14.38 3.45
CA LEU A 151 -4.56 14.93 3.09
C LEU A 151 -4.59 16.45 2.97
N VAL A 152 -5.63 16.99 2.34
CA VAL A 152 -5.87 18.43 2.24
C VAL A 152 -6.06 19.06 3.62
N ALA A 153 -6.87 18.42 4.49
CA ALA A 153 -7.09 18.90 5.85
C ALA A 153 -5.78 18.93 6.67
N LEU A 154 -5.01 17.83 6.66
CA LEU A 154 -3.71 17.76 7.33
C LEU A 154 -2.71 18.81 6.82
N THR A 155 -2.69 19.04 5.51
CA THR A 155 -1.81 20.08 4.92
C THR A 155 -2.20 21.48 5.42
N ARG A 156 -3.49 21.75 5.58
CA ARG A 156 -3.97 23.00 6.16
C ARG A 156 -3.56 23.14 7.63
N GLU A 157 -3.78 22.08 8.43
CA GLU A 157 -3.38 22.07 9.84
C GLU A 157 -1.88 22.24 10.01
N ILE A 158 -1.04 21.63 9.17
CA ILE A 158 0.40 21.83 9.14
C ILE A 158 0.73 23.30 8.91
N ASN A 159 0.11 23.96 7.92
CA ASN A 159 0.36 25.38 7.67
C ASN A 159 -0.04 26.26 8.86
N GLU A 160 -1.17 25.98 9.50
CA GLU A 160 -1.61 26.70 10.71
C GLU A 160 -0.61 26.53 11.87
N MET A 161 -0.09 25.31 12.07
CA MET A 161 0.93 25.02 13.10
C MET A 161 2.26 25.70 12.81
N LEU A 162 2.71 25.71 11.56
CA LEU A 162 3.94 26.41 11.17
C LEU A 162 3.84 27.92 11.39
N VAL A 163 2.68 28.51 11.13
CA VAL A 163 2.43 29.95 11.43
C VAL A 163 2.48 30.18 12.94
N LYS A 164 1.90 29.34 13.78
CA LYS A 164 1.94 29.46 15.24
C LYS A 164 3.36 29.31 15.80
N LEU A 165 4.14 28.39 15.25
CA LEU A 165 5.51 28.14 15.71
C LEU A 165 6.47 29.28 15.30
N ALA A 166 6.18 30.00 14.21
CA ALA A 166 6.95 31.13 13.67
C ALA A 166 8.45 30.81 13.47
N ASP A 167 8.79 29.55 13.22
CA ASP A 167 10.14 29.02 13.06
C ASP A 167 10.43 28.77 11.57
N LYS A 168 11.24 29.62 10.96
CA LYS A 168 11.53 29.59 9.51
C LYS A 168 12.37 28.38 9.11
N ASP A 169 13.24 27.91 9.99
CA ASP A 169 14.10 26.76 9.69
C ASP A 169 13.28 25.47 9.73
N LEU A 170 12.43 25.33 10.73
CA LEU A 170 11.47 24.23 10.84
C LEU A 170 10.47 24.25 9.66
N GLU A 171 9.97 25.41 9.27
CA GLU A 171 9.09 25.55 8.10
C GLU A 171 9.76 25.03 6.82
N LYS A 172 11.02 25.44 6.60
CA LYS A 172 11.79 25.01 5.42
C LYS A 172 12.04 23.48 5.43
N GLU A 173 12.38 22.93 6.59
CA GLU A 173 12.58 21.49 6.77
C GLU A 173 11.30 20.70 6.46
N VAL A 174 10.18 21.09 7.08
CA VAL A 174 8.89 20.39 6.91
C VAL A 174 8.38 20.49 5.47
N ARG A 175 8.46 21.65 4.84
CA ARG A 175 8.06 21.84 3.43
C ARG A 175 8.96 21.05 2.47
N GLY A 176 10.27 20.99 2.74
CA GLY A 176 11.22 20.16 2.00
C GLY A 176 10.85 18.67 2.13
N TYR A 177 10.61 18.20 3.35
CA TYR A 177 10.23 16.83 3.61
C TYR A 177 8.94 16.42 2.88
N ILE A 178 7.88 17.22 2.96
CA ILE A 178 6.60 16.94 2.28
C ILE A 178 6.77 16.97 0.76
N LYS A 179 7.61 17.83 0.21
CA LYS A 179 7.90 17.90 -1.22
C LYS A 179 8.58 16.62 -1.72
N ASP A 180 9.56 16.13 -0.97
CA ASP A 180 10.34 14.94 -1.33
C ASP A 180 9.59 13.64 -1.03
N TYR A 181 8.74 13.67 0.01
CA TYR A 181 7.94 12.54 0.49
C TYR A 181 6.46 12.94 0.67
N PRO A 182 5.65 13.01 -0.41
CA PRO A 182 4.25 13.41 -0.30
C PRO A 182 3.40 12.50 0.61
N SER A 183 3.81 11.23 0.78
CA SER A 183 3.18 10.29 1.73
C SER A 183 3.50 10.58 3.20
N GLY A 184 4.49 11.42 3.48
CA GLY A 184 4.93 11.77 4.83
C GLY A 184 4.14 12.88 5.52
N VAL A 185 3.07 13.39 4.91
CA VAL A 185 2.26 14.51 5.46
C VAL A 185 1.74 14.21 6.86
N SER A 186 1.26 12.99 7.12
CA SER A 186 0.79 12.60 8.46
C SER A 186 1.90 12.54 9.49
N GLU A 187 3.08 12.11 9.10
CA GLU A 187 4.26 12.07 9.98
C GLU A 187 4.71 13.50 10.31
N ALA A 188 4.77 14.37 9.30
CA ALA A 188 5.07 15.80 9.50
C ALA A 188 4.05 16.47 10.42
N HIS A 189 2.76 16.19 10.26
CA HIS A 189 1.69 16.67 11.13
C HIS A 189 1.91 16.23 12.58
N ASN A 190 2.10 14.94 12.83
CA ASN A 190 2.29 14.39 14.17
C ASN A 190 3.53 14.97 14.86
N ARG A 191 4.61 15.18 14.12
CA ARG A 191 5.83 15.83 14.62
C ARG A 191 5.58 17.28 15.07
N LEU A 192 4.83 18.05 14.27
CA LEU A 192 4.48 19.42 14.63
C LEU A 192 3.56 19.51 15.85
N VAL A 193 2.61 18.59 15.98
CA VAL A 193 1.75 18.47 17.18
C VAL A 193 2.62 18.25 18.42
N ALA A 194 3.56 17.32 18.37
CA ALA A 194 4.46 17.04 19.49
C ALA A 194 5.30 18.29 19.89
N ILE A 195 5.83 19.01 18.91
CA ILE A 195 6.61 20.25 19.15
C ILE A 195 5.74 21.33 19.82
N LEU A 196 4.48 21.49 19.39
CA LEU A 196 3.56 22.46 19.99
C LEU A 196 3.23 22.09 21.44
N GLU A 197 2.94 20.82 21.72
CA GLU A 197 2.67 20.32 23.07
C GLU A 197 3.87 20.52 24.01
N GLU A 198 5.10 20.32 23.53
CA GLU A 198 6.31 20.56 24.32
C GLU A 198 6.49 22.04 24.64
N ARG A 199 6.26 22.94 23.68
CA ARG A 199 6.33 24.39 23.89
C ARG A 199 5.26 24.88 24.89
N GLU A 200 4.02 24.37 24.78
CA GLU A 200 2.96 24.72 25.72
C GLU A 200 3.28 24.25 27.15
N LYS A 201 3.85 23.07 27.33
CA LYS A 201 4.30 22.57 28.65
C LYS A 201 5.41 23.42 29.23
N SER A 202 6.36 23.88 28.41
CA SER A 202 7.48 24.73 28.85
C SER A 202 6.99 26.12 29.32
N THR A 203 6.07 26.75 28.59
CA THR A 203 5.49 28.05 28.98
C THR A 203 4.69 27.96 30.28
N VAL A 204 3.89 26.90 30.48
CA VAL A 204 3.12 26.69 31.73
C VAL A 204 4.07 26.46 32.93
N THR A 205 5.24 25.87 32.72
CA THR A 205 6.22 25.63 33.78
C THR A 205 6.93 26.92 34.18
N GLU A 206 7.23 27.79 33.24
CA GLU A 206 7.85 29.11 33.50
C GLU A 206 6.89 30.09 34.21
N GLU A 207 5.59 30.11 33.85
CA GLU A 207 4.57 30.88 34.52
C GLU A 207 4.30 30.44 35.99
N LYS A 208 4.54 29.19 36.31
CA LYS A 208 4.38 28.66 37.68
C LYS A 208 5.63 28.88 38.55
N ALA A 209 6.77 29.27 37.95
CA ALA A 209 8.03 29.47 38.64
C ALA A 209 8.33 30.96 38.88
N SER A 210 7.50 31.86 38.32
CA SER A 210 7.54 33.34 38.51
C SER A 210 6.51 33.77 39.53
#